data_ed545824eab7bfebf195c45c7741a984
#
_entry.id   ed545824eab7bfebf195c45c7741a984
#
_cell.length_a   1.000
_cell.length_b   1.000
_cell.length_c   1.000
_cell.angle_alpha   90.00
_cell.angle_beta   90.00
_cell.angle_gamma   90.00
#
_symmetry.space_group_name_H-M   'P 1'
#
loop_
_entity.id
_entity.type
_entity.pdbx_description
1 polymer ?
#
loop_
_entity_poly.entity_id
_entity_poly.type
_entity_poly.pdbx_seq_one_letter_code
_entity_poly.pdbx_strand_id
1 'polypeptide(L)'
;VMNIVNSGRGGENGMHGFIAEFAQTGIANARRAFEGLEKSTITLNDNGPADLLINGKPVQVKFYANLMNELKTSAEYRSMDMMFSKDHMDIFRAVMHGDKEVFLNGQPLTSNQVQKIKQLIEEESNIRGLSWDKWMQSSVLKYDQVQREAIDRTFTEETDNIKRQTSEQKSEISNKANTDKAAAYHKAQP
;
A
#
# COMPACT_ATOMS: atom_id res chain seq x y z
N VAL A 1 -6.21 -5.61 -14.50
CA VAL A 1 -6.52 -4.18 -14.33
C VAL A 1 -7.16 -3.62 -15.60
N MET A 2 -6.52 -3.75 -16.78
CA MET A 2 -7.03 -3.22 -18.06
C MET A 2 -8.47 -3.68 -18.39
N ASN A 3 -8.81 -4.95 -18.15
CA ASN A 3 -10.16 -5.46 -18.38
C ASN A 3 -11.20 -4.82 -17.46
N ILE A 4 -10.82 -4.40 -16.26
CA ILE A 4 -11.68 -3.72 -15.28
C ILE A 4 -11.89 -2.26 -15.68
N VAL A 5 -10.81 -1.57 -16.04
CA VAL A 5 -10.87 -0.19 -16.54
C VAL A 5 -11.83 -0.10 -17.75
N ASN A 6 -11.80 -1.09 -18.62
CA ASN A 6 -12.65 -1.15 -19.81
C ASN A 6 -14.09 -1.61 -19.53
N SER A 7 -14.36 -2.25 -18.39
CA SER A 7 -15.71 -2.76 -18.05
C SER A 7 -16.68 -1.69 -17.55
N GLY A 8 -16.20 -0.49 -17.20
CA GLY A 8 -17.03 0.59 -16.68
C GLY A 8 -17.74 0.29 -15.34
N ARG A 9 -17.37 -0.79 -14.64
CA ARG A 9 -17.98 -1.16 -13.36
C ARG A 9 -17.77 -0.07 -12.32
N GLY A 10 -18.86 0.31 -11.64
CA GLY A 10 -18.84 1.29 -10.55
C GLY A 10 -18.92 2.76 -10.99
N GLY A 11 -19.01 3.07 -12.30
CA GLY A 11 -18.94 4.45 -12.80
C GLY A 11 -17.59 5.11 -12.54
N GLU A 12 -17.45 6.41 -12.87
CA GLU A 12 -16.17 7.13 -12.68
C GLU A 12 -15.72 7.16 -11.22
N ASN A 13 -16.64 7.31 -10.27
CA ASN A 13 -16.33 7.39 -8.84
C ASN A 13 -16.03 6.03 -8.17
N GLY A 14 -16.48 4.92 -8.73
CA GLY A 14 -16.21 3.57 -8.20
C GLY A 14 -14.97 2.92 -8.81
N MET A 15 -14.50 3.43 -9.95
CA MET A 15 -13.39 2.82 -10.69
C MET A 15 -12.06 2.86 -9.92
N HIS A 16 -11.81 3.94 -9.16
CA HIS A 16 -10.60 4.08 -8.35
C HIS A 16 -10.45 2.96 -7.31
N GLY A 17 -11.55 2.53 -6.67
CA GLY A 17 -11.56 1.41 -5.74
C GLY A 17 -11.06 0.13 -6.39
N PHE A 18 -11.69 -0.27 -7.49
CA PHE A 18 -11.30 -1.48 -8.22
C PHE A 18 -9.85 -1.44 -8.74
N ILE A 19 -9.41 -0.29 -9.27
CA ILE A 19 -8.02 -0.11 -9.70
C ILE A 19 -7.08 -0.29 -8.50
N ALA A 20 -7.40 0.31 -7.35
CA ALA A 20 -6.60 0.22 -6.13
C ALA A 20 -6.47 -1.23 -5.64
N GLU A 21 -7.58 -1.99 -5.57
CA GLU A 21 -7.61 -3.38 -5.13
C GLU A 21 -6.70 -4.28 -5.98
N PHE A 22 -6.86 -4.22 -7.31
CA PHE A 22 -6.09 -5.06 -8.23
C PHE A 22 -4.63 -4.62 -8.32
N ALA A 23 -4.36 -3.32 -8.34
CA ALA A 23 -3.00 -2.80 -8.37
C ALA A 23 -2.26 -3.13 -7.06
N GLN A 24 -2.91 -2.95 -5.90
CA GLN A 24 -2.38 -3.34 -4.61
C GLN A 24 -2.00 -4.82 -4.59
N THR A 25 -2.92 -5.70 -5.01
CA THR A 25 -2.68 -7.14 -5.04
C THR A 25 -1.51 -7.50 -5.97
N GLY A 26 -1.50 -6.95 -7.19
CA GLY A 26 -0.47 -7.22 -8.18
C GLY A 26 0.91 -6.78 -7.72
N ILE A 27 1.05 -5.54 -7.30
CA ILE A 27 2.33 -4.94 -6.90
C ILE A 27 2.84 -5.52 -5.58
N ALA A 28 1.98 -5.69 -4.57
CA ALA A 28 2.38 -6.29 -3.30
C ALA A 28 2.91 -7.73 -3.49
N ASN A 29 2.21 -8.55 -4.29
CA ASN A 29 2.64 -9.90 -4.57
C ASN A 29 3.90 -9.96 -5.47
N ALA A 30 4.08 -9.02 -6.39
CA ALA A 30 5.29 -8.94 -7.20
C ALA A 30 6.52 -8.61 -6.35
N ARG A 31 6.41 -7.66 -5.41
CA ARG A 31 7.49 -7.34 -4.46
C ARG A 31 7.85 -8.53 -3.58
N ARG A 32 6.85 -9.23 -3.06
CA ARG A 32 7.06 -10.46 -2.27
C ARG A 32 7.76 -11.56 -3.08
N ALA A 33 7.34 -11.78 -4.33
CA ALA A 33 7.98 -12.75 -5.21
C ALA A 33 9.45 -12.39 -5.48
N PHE A 34 9.76 -11.09 -5.63
CA PHE A 34 11.13 -10.60 -5.74
C PHE A 34 11.99 -10.93 -4.49
N GLU A 35 11.38 -10.87 -3.31
CA GLU A 35 12.01 -11.22 -2.03
C GLU A 35 12.05 -12.75 -1.78
N GLY A 36 11.56 -13.56 -2.72
CA GLY A 36 11.46 -15.02 -2.57
C GLY A 36 10.35 -15.47 -1.63
N LEU A 37 9.38 -14.62 -1.35
CA LEU A 37 8.25 -14.88 -0.47
C LEU A 37 7.01 -15.29 -1.27
N GLU A 38 6.17 -16.14 -0.66
CA GLU A 38 4.88 -16.52 -1.26
C GLU A 38 3.91 -15.34 -1.33
N LYS A 39 2.94 -15.43 -2.25
CA LYS A 39 1.85 -14.46 -2.36
C LYS A 39 1.06 -14.41 -1.07
N SER A 40 0.75 -13.21 -0.60
CA SER A 40 -0.02 -12.99 0.64
C SER A 40 -1.32 -12.23 0.43
N THR A 41 -1.52 -11.61 -0.73
CA THR A 41 -2.66 -10.77 -1.03
C THR A 41 -3.52 -11.39 -2.12
N ILE A 42 -4.82 -11.48 -1.87
CA ILE A 42 -5.83 -12.00 -2.81
C ILE A 42 -6.92 -10.96 -2.92
N THR A 43 -7.27 -10.56 -4.15
CA THR A 43 -8.45 -9.72 -4.39
C THR A 43 -9.71 -10.56 -4.29
N LEU A 44 -10.66 -10.13 -3.47
CA LEU A 44 -11.99 -10.72 -3.42
C LEU A 44 -12.84 -10.02 -4.50
N ASN A 45 -13.40 -10.81 -5.40
CA ASN A 45 -14.28 -10.30 -6.46
C ASN A 45 -15.69 -10.81 -6.21
N ASP A 46 -16.13 -10.67 -4.97
CA ASP A 46 -17.48 -10.99 -4.53
C ASP A 46 -18.23 -9.70 -4.12
N ASN A 47 -19.45 -9.82 -3.67
CA ASN A 47 -20.24 -8.69 -3.18
C ASN A 47 -20.14 -8.57 -1.65
N GLY A 48 -19.09 -9.15 -1.06
CA GLY A 48 -18.82 -9.07 0.38
C GLY A 48 -18.28 -7.71 0.82
N PRO A 49 -18.20 -7.47 2.12
CA PRO A 49 -17.72 -6.21 2.65
C PRO A 49 -16.18 -6.07 2.62
N ALA A 50 -15.44 -7.14 2.37
CA ALA A 50 -13.98 -7.11 2.25
C ALA A 50 -13.57 -7.09 0.77
N ASP A 51 -12.56 -6.29 0.44
CA ASP A 51 -12.01 -6.18 -0.92
C ASP A 51 -10.83 -7.14 -1.12
N LEU A 52 -10.05 -7.37 -0.04
CA LEU A 52 -8.84 -8.18 -0.08
C LEU A 52 -8.80 -9.19 1.08
N LEU A 53 -8.06 -10.28 0.85
CA LEU A 53 -7.48 -11.09 1.93
C LEU A 53 -5.97 -10.85 1.96
N ILE A 54 -5.42 -10.46 3.11
CA ILE A 54 -3.98 -10.30 3.32
C ILE A 54 -3.56 -11.24 4.42
N ASN A 55 -2.73 -12.24 4.09
CA ASN A 55 -2.39 -13.34 5.00
C ASN A 55 -3.65 -14.02 5.60
N GLY A 56 -4.71 -14.14 4.80
CA GLY A 56 -5.99 -14.73 5.22
C GLY A 56 -6.90 -13.82 6.05
N LYS A 57 -6.50 -12.58 6.35
CA LYS A 57 -7.34 -11.60 7.06
C LYS A 57 -8.11 -10.73 6.09
N PRO A 58 -9.40 -10.47 6.34
CA PRO A 58 -10.20 -9.59 5.51
C PRO A 58 -9.78 -8.12 5.68
N VAL A 59 -9.67 -7.42 4.57
CA VAL A 59 -9.28 -6.00 4.51
C VAL A 59 -10.20 -5.26 3.56
N GLN A 60 -10.72 -4.11 4.02
CA GLN A 60 -11.45 -3.15 3.21
C GLN A 60 -10.52 -2.08 2.68
N VAL A 61 -10.51 -1.83 1.37
CA VAL A 61 -9.69 -0.78 0.74
C VAL A 61 -10.44 0.55 0.73
N LYS A 62 -9.77 1.61 1.17
CA LYS A 62 -10.30 2.98 1.17
C LYS A 62 -9.32 3.91 0.44
N PHE A 63 -9.70 4.31 -0.77
CA PHE A 63 -8.96 5.25 -1.60
C PHE A 63 -9.90 6.38 -2.03
N TYR A 64 -9.91 7.44 -1.26
CA TYR A 64 -10.70 8.63 -1.52
C TYR A 64 -9.80 9.87 -1.65
N ALA A 65 -10.19 10.83 -2.48
CA ALA A 65 -9.48 12.11 -2.59
C ALA A 65 -9.49 12.92 -1.29
N ASN A 66 -10.47 12.69 -0.43
CA ASN A 66 -10.66 13.44 0.81
C ASN A 66 -10.37 12.59 2.03
N LEU A 67 -9.36 12.99 2.83
CA LEU A 67 -8.92 12.33 4.05
C LEU A 67 -10.05 12.02 5.04
N MET A 68 -10.98 12.97 5.20
CA MET A 68 -12.07 12.81 6.18
C MET A 68 -13.10 11.76 5.71
N ASN A 69 -13.29 11.63 4.40
CA ASN A 69 -14.18 10.62 3.84
C ASN A 69 -13.59 9.23 3.91
N GLU A 70 -12.27 9.09 3.78
CA GLU A 70 -11.57 7.80 3.99
C GLU A 70 -11.75 7.27 5.40
N LEU A 71 -11.73 8.15 6.41
CA LEU A 71 -11.86 7.76 7.82
C LEU A 71 -13.30 7.43 8.24
N LYS A 72 -14.30 7.73 7.41
CA LYS A 72 -15.68 7.35 7.70
C LYS A 72 -15.87 5.85 7.50
N THR A 73 -16.20 5.14 8.58
CA THR A 73 -16.35 3.69 8.58
C THR A 73 -17.80 3.30 8.88
N SER A 74 -18.38 2.46 8.02
CA SER A 74 -19.67 1.82 8.30
C SER A 74 -19.49 0.67 9.29
N ALA A 75 -20.53 0.36 10.05
CA ALA A 75 -20.49 -0.68 11.08
C ALA A 75 -20.07 -2.06 10.53
N GLU A 76 -20.45 -2.37 9.29
CA GLU A 76 -20.13 -3.62 8.61
C GLU A 76 -18.62 -3.84 8.39
N TYR A 77 -17.82 -2.77 8.30
CA TYR A 77 -16.37 -2.86 8.08
C TYR A 77 -15.56 -2.93 9.38
N ARG A 78 -16.20 -2.85 10.56
CA ARG A 78 -15.49 -2.80 11.85
C ARG A 78 -14.86 -4.12 12.27
N SER A 79 -15.29 -5.22 11.67
CA SER A 79 -14.73 -6.57 11.91
C SER A 79 -13.46 -6.85 11.12
N MET A 80 -13.02 -5.93 10.24
CA MET A 80 -11.89 -6.11 9.36
C MET A 80 -10.92 -4.93 9.41
N ASP A 81 -9.71 -5.13 8.95
CA ASP A 81 -8.73 -4.06 8.81
C ASP A 81 -9.10 -3.13 7.65
N MET A 82 -8.67 -1.88 7.74
CA MET A 82 -8.88 -0.86 6.72
C MET A 82 -7.55 -0.50 6.10
N MET A 83 -7.46 -0.55 4.78
CA MET A 83 -6.27 -0.15 4.02
C MET A 83 -6.48 1.21 3.37
N PHE A 84 -5.57 2.11 3.64
CA PHE A 84 -5.55 3.48 3.11
C PHE A 84 -4.42 3.64 2.10
N SER A 85 -4.52 4.63 1.20
CA SER A 85 -3.42 4.99 0.32
C SER A 85 -2.16 5.32 1.13
N LYS A 86 -0.99 5.06 0.56
CA LYS A 86 0.29 5.21 1.28
C LYS A 86 0.49 6.63 1.80
N ASP A 87 0.26 7.62 0.95
CA ASP A 87 0.39 9.04 1.27
C ASP A 87 -0.58 9.50 2.36
N HIS A 88 -1.83 9.04 2.32
CA HIS A 88 -2.81 9.36 3.37
C HIS A 88 -2.49 8.64 4.69
N MET A 89 -2.04 7.38 4.62
CA MET A 89 -1.61 6.66 5.82
C MET A 89 -0.41 7.31 6.49
N ASP A 90 0.52 7.86 5.71
CA ASP A 90 1.67 8.61 6.26
C ASP A 90 1.18 9.89 6.99
N ILE A 91 0.15 10.58 6.46
CA ILE A 91 -0.50 11.71 7.14
C ILE A 91 -1.17 11.26 8.46
N PHE A 92 -1.94 10.17 8.44
CA PHE A 92 -2.61 9.66 9.64
C PHE A 92 -1.61 9.29 10.73
N ARG A 93 -0.49 8.67 10.38
CA ARG A 93 0.60 8.38 11.31
C ARG A 93 1.18 9.65 11.90
N ALA A 94 1.52 10.64 11.09
CA ALA A 94 2.06 11.92 11.54
C ALA A 94 1.12 12.62 12.53
N VAL A 95 -0.18 12.66 12.23
CA VAL A 95 -1.21 13.20 13.13
C VAL A 95 -1.27 12.44 14.46
N MET A 96 -1.27 11.10 14.40
CA MET A 96 -1.39 10.26 15.62
C MET A 96 -0.11 10.28 16.45
N HIS A 97 1.05 10.50 15.85
CA HIS A 97 2.32 10.71 16.57
C HIS A 97 2.46 12.13 17.13
N GLY A 98 1.60 13.06 16.72
CA GLY A 98 1.62 14.44 17.21
C GLY A 98 2.69 15.31 16.55
N ASP A 99 2.98 15.06 15.28
CA ASP A 99 3.93 15.85 14.50
C ASP A 99 3.44 17.31 14.43
N LYS A 100 4.37 18.26 14.56
CA LYS A 100 4.06 19.71 14.62
C LYS A 100 3.47 20.23 13.32
N GLU A 101 3.94 19.68 12.19
CA GLU A 101 3.50 20.07 10.86
C GLU A 101 3.20 18.82 10.04
N VAL A 102 2.02 18.77 9.44
CA VAL A 102 1.56 17.67 8.60
C VAL A 102 1.14 18.25 7.26
N PHE A 103 1.60 17.68 6.16
CA PHE A 103 1.37 18.19 4.81
C PHE A 103 0.54 17.22 3.99
N LEU A 104 -0.39 17.77 3.19
CA LEU A 104 -1.10 17.08 2.12
C LEU A 104 -0.78 17.78 0.80
N ASN A 105 -0.17 17.06 -0.15
CA ASN A 105 0.22 17.60 -1.46
C ASN A 105 1.06 18.90 -1.37
N GLY A 106 1.98 18.95 -0.41
CA GLY A 106 2.87 20.10 -0.19
C GLY A 106 2.21 21.29 0.53
N GLN A 107 0.94 21.18 0.92
CA GLN A 107 0.25 22.19 1.70
C GLN A 107 0.10 21.74 3.15
N PRO A 108 0.40 22.60 4.14
CA PRO A 108 0.22 22.24 5.54
C PRO A 108 -1.26 22.09 5.88
N LEU A 109 -1.59 21.07 6.65
CA LEU A 109 -2.93 20.92 7.22
C LEU A 109 -3.13 21.98 8.31
N THR A 110 -4.34 22.52 8.35
CA THR A 110 -4.74 23.43 9.44
C THR A 110 -4.87 22.65 10.77
N SER A 111 -4.73 23.35 11.90
CA SER A 111 -4.93 22.76 13.22
C SER A 111 -6.30 22.08 13.36
N ASN A 112 -7.35 22.67 12.78
CA ASN A 112 -8.69 22.08 12.78
C ASN A 112 -8.76 20.76 11.98
N GLN A 113 -8.07 20.68 10.85
CA GLN A 113 -7.99 19.45 10.06
C GLN A 113 -7.24 18.35 10.82
N VAL A 114 -6.09 18.68 11.41
CA VAL A 114 -5.31 17.76 12.25
C VAL A 114 -6.15 17.24 13.41
N GLN A 115 -6.82 18.13 14.16
CA GLN A 115 -7.70 17.73 15.27
C GLN A 115 -8.85 16.83 14.79
N LYS A 116 -9.47 17.15 13.65
CA LYS A 116 -10.58 16.35 13.13
C LYS A 116 -10.14 14.96 12.70
N ILE A 117 -8.99 14.84 12.03
CA ILE A 117 -8.39 13.54 11.66
C ILE A 117 -8.14 12.73 12.93
N LYS A 118 -7.46 13.31 13.91
CA LYS A 118 -7.17 12.66 15.19
C LYS A 118 -8.44 12.16 15.88
N GLN A 119 -9.43 13.03 16.01
CA GLN A 119 -10.73 12.70 16.60
C GLN A 119 -11.39 11.49 15.92
N LEU A 120 -11.46 11.50 14.57
CA LEU A 120 -12.09 10.40 13.81
C LEU A 120 -11.37 9.06 14.01
N ILE A 121 -10.03 9.07 14.03
CA ILE A 121 -9.24 7.86 14.29
C ILE A 121 -9.42 7.35 15.71
N GLU A 122 -9.41 8.24 16.71
CA GLU A 122 -9.60 7.89 18.12
C GLU A 122 -11.02 7.37 18.37
N GLU A 123 -12.05 8.00 17.81
CA GLU A 123 -13.44 7.56 17.90
C GLU A 123 -13.63 6.15 17.35
N GLU A 124 -13.12 5.89 16.14
CA GLU A 124 -13.22 4.57 15.52
C GLU A 124 -12.39 3.52 16.27
N SER A 125 -11.20 3.87 16.77
CA SER A 125 -10.37 3.00 17.60
C SER A 125 -11.09 2.60 18.89
N ASN A 126 -11.76 3.55 19.55
CA ASN A 126 -12.56 3.29 20.74
C ASN A 126 -13.75 2.36 20.46
N ILE A 127 -14.45 2.57 19.32
CA ILE A 127 -15.57 1.71 18.94
C ILE A 127 -15.09 0.28 18.66
N ARG A 128 -13.91 0.12 18.02
CA ARG A 128 -13.31 -1.19 17.76
C ARG A 128 -12.68 -1.85 18.97
N GLY A 129 -12.39 -1.08 20.02
CA GLY A 129 -11.59 -1.55 21.17
C GLY A 129 -10.15 -1.89 20.81
N LEU A 130 -9.61 -1.27 19.74
CA LEU A 130 -8.27 -1.51 19.21
C LEU A 130 -7.53 -0.18 19.01
N SER A 131 -6.21 -0.16 19.24
CA SER A 131 -5.39 0.97 18.85
C SER A 131 -5.33 1.09 17.31
N TRP A 132 -5.19 2.31 16.82
CA TRP A 132 -5.26 2.62 15.39
C TRP A 132 -4.28 1.80 14.53
N ASP A 133 -3.09 1.52 15.03
CA ASP A 133 -2.05 0.72 14.36
C ASP A 133 -2.42 -0.76 14.18
N LYS A 134 -3.50 -1.22 14.80
CA LYS A 134 -3.98 -2.61 14.72
C LYS A 134 -5.05 -2.84 13.66
N TRP A 135 -5.73 -1.78 13.22
CA TRP A 135 -6.78 -1.88 12.22
C TRP A 135 -6.55 -1.03 10.96
N MET A 136 -5.60 -0.06 11.01
CA MET A 136 -5.20 0.76 9.87
C MET A 136 -3.96 0.17 9.19
N GLN A 137 -4.05 -0.09 7.89
CA GLN A 137 -2.95 -0.59 7.08
C GLN A 137 -2.59 0.40 5.97
N SER A 138 -1.30 0.46 5.62
CA SER A 138 -0.83 1.22 4.47
C SER A 138 -0.85 0.37 3.21
N SER A 139 -1.42 0.90 2.15
CA SER A 139 -1.18 0.39 0.82
C SER A 139 0.29 0.57 0.41
N VAL A 140 0.73 -0.18 -0.59
CA VAL A 140 1.99 0.06 -1.30
C VAL A 140 1.88 1.21 -2.31
N LEU A 141 0.66 1.70 -2.59
CA LEU A 141 0.32 2.69 -3.59
C LEU A 141 -0.16 4.00 -2.94
N LYS A 142 0.18 5.11 -3.56
CA LYS A 142 -0.39 6.44 -3.27
C LYS A 142 -1.73 6.61 -3.97
N TYR A 143 -2.51 7.59 -3.52
CA TYR A 143 -3.81 7.89 -4.11
C TYR A 143 -3.72 8.25 -5.61
N ASP A 144 -2.76 9.07 -6.00
CA ASP A 144 -2.56 9.49 -7.39
C ASP A 144 -2.13 8.35 -8.33
N GLN A 145 -1.48 7.32 -7.80
CA GLN A 145 -0.99 6.18 -8.59
C GLN A 145 -2.10 5.23 -9.07
N VAL A 146 -3.27 5.27 -8.46
CA VAL A 146 -4.42 4.42 -8.83
C VAL A 146 -5.44 5.13 -9.70
N GLN A 147 -5.17 6.37 -10.09
CA GLN A 147 -6.02 7.08 -11.03
C GLN A 147 -5.97 6.41 -12.41
N ARG A 148 -7.09 6.45 -13.14
CA ARG A 148 -7.23 5.78 -14.45
C ARG A 148 -6.10 6.14 -15.42
N GLU A 149 -5.76 7.41 -15.49
CA GLU A 149 -4.72 7.95 -16.38
C GLU A 149 -3.30 7.66 -15.90
N ALA A 150 -3.12 7.31 -14.63
CA ALA A 150 -1.80 7.06 -14.02
C ALA A 150 -1.45 5.58 -13.91
N ILE A 151 -2.43 4.68 -13.98
CA ILE A 151 -2.23 3.27 -13.63
C ILE A 151 -1.20 2.54 -14.52
N ASP A 152 -1.20 2.81 -15.81
CA ASP A 152 -0.24 2.19 -16.74
C ASP A 152 1.19 2.66 -16.44
N ARG A 153 1.37 3.95 -16.13
CA ARG A 153 2.65 4.50 -15.68
C ARG A 153 3.09 3.86 -14.38
N THR A 154 2.18 3.72 -13.41
CA THR A 154 2.46 3.09 -12.11
C THR A 154 3.00 1.67 -12.28
N PHE A 155 2.38 0.84 -13.12
CA PHE A 155 2.87 -0.51 -13.40
C PHE A 155 4.21 -0.52 -14.15
N THR A 156 4.40 0.41 -15.07
CA THR A 156 5.67 0.54 -15.79
C THR A 156 6.81 0.90 -14.84
N GLU A 157 6.63 1.93 -14.03
CA GLU A 157 7.60 2.38 -13.02
C GLU A 157 7.95 1.26 -12.03
N GLU A 158 6.96 0.51 -11.53
CA GLU A 158 7.19 -0.59 -10.62
C GLU A 158 7.94 -1.75 -11.29
N THR A 159 7.60 -2.07 -12.54
CA THR A 159 8.30 -3.08 -13.32
C THR A 159 9.77 -2.71 -13.52
N ASP A 160 10.05 -1.46 -13.87
CA ASP A 160 11.42 -0.98 -14.08
C ASP A 160 12.21 -0.92 -12.77
N ASN A 161 11.56 -0.59 -11.67
CA ASN A 161 12.15 -0.65 -10.34
C ASN A 161 12.58 -2.09 -9.96
N ILE A 162 11.69 -3.07 -10.16
CA ILE A 162 12.00 -4.50 -9.91
C ILE A 162 13.15 -4.98 -10.82
N LYS A 163 13.15 -4.61 -12.10
CA LYS A 163 14.26 -4.96 -13.03
C LYS A 163 15.59 -4.39 -12.56
N ARG A 164 15.61 -3.12 -12.13
CA ARG A 164 16.81 -2.45 -11.62
C ARG A 164 17.32 -3.16 -10.38
N GLN A 165 16.48 -3.39 -9.38
CA GLN A 165 16.86 -4.11 -8.16
C GLN A 165 17.38 -5.52 -8.46
N THR A 166 16.76 -6.22 -9.41
CA THR A 166 17.23 -7.55 -9.86
C THR A 166 18.64 -7.49 -10.44
N SER A 167 18.94 -6.45 -11.23
CA SER A 167 20.26 -6.26 -11.83
C SER A 167 21.32 -5.92 -10.78
N GLU A 168 20.96 -5.08 -9.81
CA GLU A 168 21.82 -4.73 -8.67
C GLU A 168 22.17 -5.98 -7.84
N GLN A 169 21.18 -6.80 -7.47
CA GLN A 169 21.40 -8.05 -6.72
C GLN A 169 22.27 -9.06 -7.49
N LYS A 170 22.04 -9.21 -8.80
CA LYS A 170 22.89 -10.09 -9.63
C LYS A 170 24.33 -9.62 -9.64
N SER A 171 24.57 -8.31 -9.73
CA SER A 171 25.90 -7.72 -9.69
C SER A 171 26.59 -7.96 -8.36
N GLU A 172 25.87 -7.75 -7.24
CA GLU A 172 26.39 -8.00 -5.88
C GLU A 172 26.77 -9.48 -5.68
N ILE A 173 25.89 -10.41 -6.07
CA ILE A 173 26.15 -11.85 -5.99
C ILE A 173 27.40 -12.22 -6.81
N SER A 174 27.50 -11.69 -8.06
CA SER A 174 28.66 -11.95 -8.92
C SER A 174 29.94 -11.41 -8.32
N ASN A 175 29.94 -10.20 -7.77
CA ASN A 175 31.08 -9.57 -7.13
C ASN A 175 31.52 -10.36 -5.90
N LYS A 176 30.57 -10.77 -5.05
CA LYS A 176 30.84 -11.61 -3.89
C LYS A 176 31.47 -12.96 -4.28
N ALA A 177 30.89 -13.63 -5.26
CA ALA A 177 31.42 -14.91 -5.76
C ALA A 177 32.85 -14.78 -6.29
N ASN A 178 33.18 -13.69 -7.00
CA ASN A 178 34.51 -13.42 -7.50
C ASN A 178 35.49 -13.13 -6.36
N THR A 179 35.07 -12.37 -5.34
CA THR A 179 35.87 -12.11 -4.14
C THR A 179 36.18 -13.39 -3.36
N ASP A 180 35.14 -14.23 -3.13
CA ASP A 180 35.28 -15.50 -2.42
C ASP A 180 36.20 -16.46 -3.17
N LYS A 181 36.09 -16.51 -4.52
CA LYS A 181 36.99 -17.29 -5.40
C LYS A 181 38.42 -16.81 -5.30
N ALA A 182 38.67 -15.52 -5.32
CA ALA A 182 40.02 -14.96 -5.17
C ALA A 182 40.63 -15.26 -3.80
N ALA A 183 39.83 -15.13 -2.73
CA ALA A 183 40.26 -15.46 -1.37
C ALA A 183 40.61 -16.95 -1.21
N ALA A 184 39.79 -17.84 -1.79
CA ALA A 184 40.06 -19.28 -1.80
C ALA A 184 41.37 -19.61 -2.57
N TYR A 185 41.61 -18.94 -3.69
CA TYR A 185 42.80 -19.14 -4.49
C TYR A 185 44.07 -18.73 -3.71
N HIS A 186 44.05 -17.59 -3.01
CA HIS A 186 45.17 -17.15 -2.18
C HIS A 186 45.45 -18.08 -0.99
N LYS A 187 44.44 -18.71 -0.40
CA LYS A 187 44.61 -19.68 0.68
C LYS A 187 45.14 -21.04 0.22
N ALA A 188 45.00 -21.37 -1.06
CA ALA A 188 45.46 -22.63 -1.63
C ALA A 188 46.90 -22.58 -2.18
N GLN A 189 47.54 -21.44 -2.19
CA GLN A 189 48.97 -21.29 -2.59
C GLN A 189 49.85 -21.62 -1.37
N PRO A 190 50.84 -22.52 -1.53
CA PRO A 190 51.75 -22.90 -0.45
C PRO A 190 52.68 -21.78 0.00
#